data_2f97b0f65bc82940131a22fe7a43f3a0
#
_entry.id   2f97b0f65bc82940131a22fe7a43f3a0
#
_cell.length_a   1.000
_cell.length_b   1.000
_cell.length_c   1.000
_cell.angle_alpha   90.00
_cell.angle_beta   90.00
_cell.angle_gamma   90.00
#
_symmetry.space_group_name_H-M   'P 1'
#
loop_
_entity.id
_entity.type
_entity.pdbx_description
1 polymer ?
#
loop_
_entity_poly.entity_id
_entity_poly.type
_entity_poly.pdbx_seq_one_letter_code
_entity_poly.pdbx_strand_id
1 'polypeptide(L)'
;MTNTSRQSVLETLNLQKTYRTGFWLNKKIESLKNCTLIVHEGETFGLLGPNGAGKTTLLKTLLGIVRPTSGRALILGQPIGDRSVRQRIGYLPENAYYYDYLTGWEFLQLIASIFQIPSSVQKKRIPELLDLVGLDRKTAQKKQLRQYSKGMMQRIGIAQALINDPELVFFDEPMSGLDPIGRYQVREIIQSLKQQGKTIFFNSHILSDVEQICDRIALLARGELLCVGSLDQILGRADVYQVIVQGGREDQLEQWILGLHWRDNFWHGQLQGEPDAFLAALSSMDARLISLNLARASLEEFFIDQLRQRGMTSSQ
;
A
#
# COMPACT_ATOMS: atom_id res chain seq x y z
N MET A 1 16.12 -16.67 -19.06
CA MET A 1 15.68 -16.02 -17.82
C MET A 1 14.56 -16.88 -17.27
N THR A 2 14.86 -17.65 -16.24
CA THR A 2 13.99 -18.67 -15.65
C THR A 2 12.78 -18.01 -15.03
N ASN A 3 11.63 -18.24 -15.65
CA ASN A 3 10.32 -17.86 -15.13
C ASN A 3 9.99 -18.81 -13.96
N THR A 4 10.61 -18.58 -12.79
CA THR A 4 10.26 -19.28 -11.56
C THR A 4 8.87 -18.76 -11.20
N SER A 5 7.84 -19.58 -11.41
CA SER A 5 6.47 -19.28 -10.97
C SER A 5 6.50 -19.08 -9.46
N ARG A 6 6.49 -17.81 -9.01
CA ARG A 6 6.39 -17.49 -7.59
C ARG A 6 5.13 -18.17 -7.02
N GLN A 7 5.29 -18.85 -5.90
CA GLN A 7 4.18 -19.50 -5.22
C GLN A 7 3.14 -18.45 -4.79
N SER A 8 1.86 -18.77 -4.95
CA SER A 8 0.79 -17.92 -4.43
C SER A 8 0.65 -18.13 -2.92
N VAL A 9 0.59 -17.05 -2.16
CA VAL A 9 0.34 -17.09 -0.71
C VAL A 9 -1.06 -16.63 -0.34
N LEU A 10 -1.72 -15.89 -1.25
CA LEU A 10 -3.11 -15.48 -1.12
C LEU A 10 -3.78 -15.57 -2.47
N GLU A 11 -4.94 -16.23 -2.49
CA GLU A 11 -5.77 -16.36 -3.69
C GLU A 11 -7.23 -16.08 -3.34
N THR A 12 -7.90 -15.30 -4.15
CA THR A 12 -9.36 -15.16 -4.09
C THR A 12 -9.95 -15.50 -5.44
N LEU A 13 -11.11 -16.15 -5.43
CA LEU A 13 -11.85 -16.47 -6.65
C LEU A 13 -13.31 -16.07 -6.47
N ASN A 14 -13.73 -15.07 -7.24
CA ASN A 14 -15.09 -14.54 -7.27
C ASN A 14 -15.63 -14.22 -5.86
N LEU A 15 -14.77 -13.67 -5.00
CA LEU A 15 -15.11 -13.41 -3.61
C LEU A 15 -16.15 -12.30 -3.53
N GLN A 16 -17.26 -12.58 -2.81
CA GLN A 16 -18.36 -11.63 -2.66
C GLN A 16 -18.74 -11.44 -1.19
N LYS A 17 -19.16 -10.24 -0.86
CA LYS A 17 -19.74 -9.94 0.43
C LYS A 17 -20.91 -8.98 0.33
N THR A 18 -22.07 -9.46 0.73
CA THR A 18 -23.30 -8.66 0.88
C THR A 18 -23.69 -8.59 2.35
N TYR A 19 -23.85 -7.39 2.86
CA TYR A 19 -24.42 -7.13 4.18
C TYR A 19 -25.93 -6.90 4.05
N ARG A 20 -26.68 -7.37 5.06
CA ARG A 20 -28.10 -7.05 5.21
C ARG A 20 -28.24 -6.08 6.35
N THR A 21 -28.85 -4.94 6.10
CA THR A 21 -29.03 -3.83 7.04
C THR A 21 -30.49 -3.38 7.07
N GLY A 22 -30.82 -2.46 7.97
CA GLY A 22 -32.17 -1.98 8.17
C GLY A 22 -32.92 -2.79 9.24
N PHE A 23 -33.99 -2.22 9.78
CA PHE A 23 -34.76 -2.80 10.90
C PHE A 23 -35.23 -4.23 10.61
N TRP A 24 -35.61 -4.52 9.35
CA TRP A 24 -36.04 -5.85 8.90
C TRP A 24 -35.02 -6.57 8.03
N LEU A 25 -33.73 -6.16 8.05
CA LEU A 25 -32.66 -6.70 7.19
C LEU A 25 -32.99 -6.67 5.69
N ASN A 26 -33.84 -5.73 5.27
CA ASN A 26 -34.38 -5.61 3.91
C ASN A 26 -33.45 -4.85 2.97
N LYS A 27 -32.51 -4.05 3.49
CA LYS A 27 -31.54 -3.32 2.68
C LYS A 27 -30.28 -4.19 2.48
N LYS A 28 -29.95 -4.47 1.22
CA LYS A 28 -28.70 -5.18 0.84
C LYS A 28 -27.64 -4.16 0.45
N ILE A 29 -26.43 -4.33 0.99
CA ILE A 29 -25.25 -3.55 0.63
C ILE A 29 -24.20 -4.55 0.13
N GLU A 30 -23.93 -4.51 -1.16
CA GLU A 30 -22.88 -5.31 -1.79
C GLU A 30 -21.55 -4.62 -1.59
N SER A 31 -20.78 -5.10 -0.62
CA SER A 31 -19.48 -4.52 -0.25
C SER A 31 -18.32 -5.10 -1.04
N LEU A 32 -18.46 -6.33 -1.55
CA LEU A 32 -17.51 -6.97 -2.47
C LEU A 32 -18.29 -7.68 -3.57
N LYS A 33 -17.79 -7.55 -4.82
CA LYS A 33 -18.40 -8.12 -6.01
C LYS A 33 -17.32 -8.80 -6.85
N ASN A 34 -17.37 -10.13 -6.91
CA ASN A 34 -16.49 -10.95 -7.76
C ASN A 34 -14.99 -10.62 -7.65
N CYS A 35 -14.49 -10.35 -6.45
CA CYS A 35 -13.08 -10.03 -6.26
C CYS A 35 -12.21 -11.27 -6.49
N THR A 36 -11.40 -11.23 -7.55
CA THR A 36 -10.42 -12.27 -7.89
C THR A 36 -9.04 -11.64 -7.96
N LEU A 37 -8.13 -12.05 -7.07
CA LEU A 37 -6.75 -11.59 -7.03
C LEU A 37 -5.82 -12.69 -6.52
N ILE A 38 -4.54 -12.56 -6.85
CA ILE A 38 -3.47 -13.45 -6.41
C ILE A 38 -2.34 -12.60 -5.87
N VAL A 39 -1.82 -12.97 -4.69
CA VAL A 39 -0.60 -12.40 -4.09
C VAL A 39 0.45 -13.48 -4.04
N HIS A 40 1.67 -13.15 -4.46
CA HIS A 40 2.79 -14.07 -4.53
C HIS A 40 3.72 -13.93 -3.31
N GLU A 41 4.45 -14.99 -3.03
CA GLU A 41 5.45 -15.01 -1.96
C GLU A 41 6.51 -13.93 -2.15
N GLY A 42 6.85 -13.24 -1.05
CA GLY A 42 7.89 -12.21 -1.01
C GLY A 42 7.53 -10.90 -1.68
N GLU A 43 6.28 -10.71 -2.18
CA GLU A 43 5.89 -9.42 -2.74
C GLU A 43 5.22 -8.50 -1.71
N THR A 44 5.35 -7.21 -1.92
CA THR A 44 4.52 -6.19 -1.28
C THR A 44 3.36 -5.85 -2.20
N PHE A 45 2.16 -6.24 -1.80
CA PHE A 45 0.94 -6.06 -2.56
C PHE A 45 0.07 -4.96 -1.96
N GLY A 46 -0.24 -3.93 -2.75
CA GLY A 46 -1.06 -2.78 -2.35
C GLY A 46 -2.53 -2.93 -2.75
N LEU A 47 -3.46 -2.77 -1.82
CA LEU A 47 -4.88 -2.62 -2.11
C LEU A 47 -5.29 -1.15 -1.98
N LEU A 48 -5.67 -0.56 -3.10
CA LEU A 48 -6.03 0.84 -3.22
C LEU A 48 -7.52 1.01 -3.42
N GLY A 49 -8.03 2.18 -3.06
CA GLY A 49 -9.41 2.56 -3.33
C GLY A 49 -9.91 3.66 -2.41
N PRO A 50 -10.98 4.36 -2.79
CA PRO A 50 -11.57 5.40 -1.98
C PRO A 50 -12.19 4.84 -0.69
N ASN A 51 -12.56 5.72 0.22
CA ASN A 51 -13.31 5.32 1.40
C ASN A 51 -14.65 4.69 0.98
N GLY A 52 -15.03 3.60 1.65
CA GLY A 52 -16.23 2.85 1.28
C GLY A 52 -16.08 1.91 0.08
N ALA A 53 -14.90 1.82 -0.55
CA ALA A 53 -14.66 0.92 -1.69
C ALA A 53 -14.79 -0.57 -1.36
N GLY A 54 -14.69 -0.96 -0.08
CA GLY A 54 -14.74 -2.36 0.35
C GLY A 54 -13.38 -2.91 0.84
N LYS A 55 -12.31 -2.08 0.90
CA LYS A 55 -10.96 -2.51 1.30
C LYS A 55 -10.95 -3.24 2.65
N THR A 56 -11.47 -2.62 3.69
CA THR A 56 -11.56 -3.21 5.03
C THR A 56 -12.45 -4.46 5.06
N THR A 57 -13.50 -4.52 4.21
CA THR A 57 -14.33 -5.72 4.08
C THR A 57 -13.54 -6.86 3.46
N LEU A 58 -12.78 -6.60 2.39
CA LEU A 58 -11.91 -7.61 1.78
C LEU A 58 -10.88 -8.12 2.80
N LEU A 59 -10.18 -7.22 3.46
CA LEU A 59 -9.17 -7.55 4.47
C LEU A 59 -9.78 -8.41 5.61
N LYS A 60 -10.89 -7.97 6.21
CA LYS A 60 -11.56 -8.73 7.27
C LYS A 60 -12.08 -10.10 6.80
N THR A 61 -12.46 -10.20 5.52
CA THR A 61 -12.86 -11.48 4.93
C THR A 61 -11.66 -12.41 4.80
N LEU A 62 -10.52 -11.91 4.30
CA LEU A 62 -9.27 -12.67 4.20
C LEU A 62 -8.79 -13.15 5.58
N LEU A 63 -8.87 -12.31 6.60
CA LEU A 63 -8.52 -12.67 7.98
C LEU A 63 -9.50 -13.67 8.64
N GLY A 64 -10.59 -14.03 7.94
CA GLY A 64 -11.63 -14.93 8.48
C GLY A 64 -12.47 -14.29 9.58
N ILE A 65 -12.42 -12.96 9.76
CA ILE A 65 -13.27 -12.19 10.70
C ILE A 65 -14.69 -12.07 10.15
N VAL A 66 -14.81 -11.88 8.84
CA VAL A 66 -16.08 -11.77 8.13
C VAL A 66 -16.22 -12.94 7.16
N ARG A 67 -17.33 -13.67 7.23
CA ARG A 67 -17.62 -14.75 6.28
C ARG A 67 -18.03 -14.16 4.92
N PRO A 68 -17.49 -14.64 3.79
CA PRO A 68 -17.96 -14.26 2.47
C PRO A 68 -19.41 -14.71 2.25
N THR A 69 -20.12 -14.06 1.35
CA THR A 69 -21.46 -14.48 0.92
C THR A 69 -21.36 -15.56 -0.15
N SER A 70 -20.37 -15.47 -1.04
CA SER A 70 -20.03 -16.46 -2.05
C SER A 70 -18.56 -16.31 -2.49
N GLY A 71 -18.09 -17.21 -3.34
CA GLY A 71 -16.69 -17.29 -3.73
C GLY A 71 -15.83 -18.04 -2.70
N ARG A 72 -14.53 -18.08 -2.96
CA ARG A 72 -13.56 -18.74 -2.08
C ARG A 72 -12.27 -17.94 -2.00
N ALA A 73 -11.54 -18.13 -0.91
CA ALA A 73 -10.19 -17.61 -0.77
C ALA A 73 -9.31 -18.61 -0.02
N LEU A 74 -8.04 -18.62 -0.39
CA LEU A 74 -6.99 -19.41 0.24
C LEU A 74 -5.90 -18.48 0.75
N ILE A 75 -5.36 -18.79 1.92
CA ILE A 75 -4.17 -18.15 2.48
C ILE A 75 -3.19 -19.25 2.83
N LEU A 76 -1.96 -19.15 2.31
CA LEU A 76 -0.90 -20.16 2.50
C LEU A 76 -1.40 -21.57 2.15
N GLY A 77 -2.21 -21.68 1.07
CA GLY A 77 -2.80 -22.90 0.57
C GLY A 77 -4.01 -23.44 1.38
N GLN A 78 -4.42 -22.77 2.46
CA GLN A 78 -5.54 -23.19 3.32
C GLN A 78 -6.75 -22.26 3.15
N PRO A 79 -7.97 -22.76 3.30
CA PRO A 79 -9.18 -21.93 3.29
C PRO A 79 -9.14 -20.83 4.34
N ILE A 80 -9.70 -19.64 4.00
CA ILE A 80 -9.83 -18.54 4.97
C ILE A 80 -10.62 -19.00 6.21
N GLY A 81 -10.16 -18.57 7.39
CA GLY A 81 -10.75 -18.96 8.68
C GLY A 81 -10.15 -20.21 9.30
N ASP A 82 -9.29 -20.94 8.58
CA ASP A 82 -8.54 -22.04 9.16
C ASP A 82 -7.63 -21.55 10.29
N ARG A 83 -7.64 -22.29 11.41
CA ARG A 83 -6.88 -21.89 12.60
C ARG A 83 -5.37 -22.01 12.40
N SER A 84 -4.90 -22.95 11.59
CA SER A 84 -3.48 -23.15 11.31
C SER A 84 -2.83 -21.93 10.63
N VAL A 85 -3.61 -21.23 9.82
CA VAL A 85 -3.16 -20.00 9.12
C VAL A 85 -2.89 -18.88 10.11
N ARG A 86 -3.66 -18.78 11.20
CA ARG A 86 -3.55 -17.66 12.16
C ARG A 86 -2.19 -17.55 12.83
N GLN A 87 -1.49 -18.65 13.01
CA GLN A 87 -0.13 -18.65 13.58
C GLN A 87 0.93 -18.18 12.58
N ARG A 88 0.61 -18.18 11.28
CA ARG A 88 1.52 -17.88 10.18
C ARG A 88 1.25 -16.51 9.55
N ILE A 89 0.23 -15.78 10.02
CA ILE A 89 -0.11 -14.44 9.56
C ILE A 89 0.07 -13.42 10.67
N GLY A 90 0.42 -12.18 10.27
CA GLY A 90 0.42 -11.01 11.14
C GLY A 90 -0.65 -10.02 10.71
N TYR A 91 -1.19 -9.23 11.63
CA TYR A 91 -2.19 -8.22 11.32
C TYR A 91 -2.03 -6.96 12.16
N LEU A 92 -1.94 -5.83 11.49
CA LEU A 92 -2.04 -4.49 12.06
C LEU A 92 -3.36 -3.86 11.59
N PRO A 93 -4.36 -3.69 12.45
CA PRO A 93 -5.58 -2.97 12.11
C PRO A 93 -5.38 -1.45 12.07
N GLU A 94 -6.18 -0.74 11.28
CA GLU A 94 -6.17 0.73 11.21
C GLU A 94 -6.36 1.39 12.59
N ASN A 95 -7.34 0.88 13.35
CA ASN A 95 -7.67 1.34 14.70
C ASN A 95 -7.43 0.20 15.68
N ALA A 96 -6.19 0.07 16.13
CA ALA A 96 -5.84 -0.92 17.13
C ALA A 96 -6.18 -0.42 18.54
N TYR A 97 -6.86 -1.27 19.31
CA TYR A 97 -7.07 -1.02 20.74
C TYR A 97 -5.97 -1.72 21.53
N TYR A 98 -5.28 -0.94 22.33
CA TYR A 98 -4.20 -1.45 23.17
C TYR A 98 -4.60 -1.35 24.65
N TYR A 99 -4.03 -2.21 25.48
CA TYR A 99 -4.09 -2.07 26.94
C TYR A 99 -3.16 -0.92 27.34
N ASP A 100 -3.69 0.28 27.38
CA ASP A 100 -2.97 1.54 27.48
C ASP A 100 -2.14 1.72 28.78
N TYR A 101 -2.45 0.94 29.82
CA TYR A 101 -1.72 0.87 31.08
C TYR A 101 -0.48 -0.03 31.03
N LEU A 102 -0.33 -0.88 30.02
CA LEU A 102 0.89 -1.68 29.83
C LEU A 102 2.01 -0.85 29.22
N THR A 103 3.24 -1.21 29.54
CA THR A 103 4.41 -0.76 28.78
C THR A 103 4.46 -1.47 27.43
N GLY A 104 5.21 -0.90 26.46
CA GLY A 104 5.38 -1.55 25.16
C GLY A 104 6.00 -2.94 25.27
N TRP A 105 6.90 -3.13 26.20
CA TRP A 105 7.52 -4.43 26.48
C TRP A 105 6.50 -5.45 27.01
N GLU A 106 5.76 -5.09 28.06
CA GLU A 106 4.71 -5.94 28.64
C GLU A 106 3.63 -6.31 27.62
N PHE A 107 3.27 -5.35 26.77
CA PHE A 107 2.31 -5.59 25.71
C PHE A 107 2.83 -6.64 24.71
N LEU A 108 4.08 -6.53 24.22
CA LEU A 108 4.67 -7.54 23.34
C LEU A 108 4.81 -8.90 24.02
N GLN A 109 5.13 -8.94 25.32
CA GLN A 109 5.15 -10.18 26.10
C GLN A 109 3.76 -10.83 26.19
N LEU A 110 2.72 -10.03 26.40
CA LEU A 110 1.34 -10.51 26.43
C LEU A 110 0.96 -11.16 25.08
N ILE A 111 1.23 -10.46 23.96
CA ILE A 111 0.92 -11.00 22.63
C ILE A 111 1.74 -12.26 22.35
N ALA A 112 3.03 -12.27 22.65
CA ALA A 112 3.87 -13.46 22.48
C ALA A 112 3.34 -14.65 23.30
N SER A 113 2.81 -14.39 24.49
CA SER A 113 2.22 -15.44 25.34
C SER A 113 0.91 -15.99 24.76
N ILE A 114 0.09 -15.15 24.11
CA ILE A 114 -1.12 -15.58 23.38
C ILE A 114 -0.74 -16.53 22.23
N PHE A 115 0.37 -16.23 21.53
CA PHE A 115 0.92 -17.13 20.50
C PHE A 115 1.69 -18.34 21.08
N GLN A 116 1.74 -18.50 22.41
CA GLN A 116 2.44 -19.58 23.10
C GLN A 116 3.95 -19.61 22.81
N ILE A 117 4.54 -18.44 22.51
CA ILE A 117 5.99 -18.33 22.27
C ILE A 117 6.72 -18.51 23.62
N PRO A 118 7.69 -19.45 23.73
CA PRO A 118 8.42 -19.69 24.97
C PRO A 118 9.15 -18.44 25.47
N SER A 119 9.22 -18.23 26.78
CA SER A 119 9.86 -17.04 27.39
C SER A 119 11.33 -16.89 27.00
N SER A 120 12.05 -17.98 26.73
CA SER A 120 13.43 -17.95 26.22
C SER A 120 13.51 -17.33 24.82
N VAL A 121 12.54 -17.59 23.96
CA VAL A 121 12.43 -17.00 22.61
C VAL A 121 11.99 -15.55 22.71
N GLN A 122 11.01 -15.22 23.58
CA GLN A 122 10.54 -13.85 23.78
C GLN A 122 11.67 -12.90 24.16
N LYS A 123 12.59 -13.34 25.05
CA LYS A 123 13.76 -12.56 25.50
C LYS A 123 14.68 -12.11 24.36
N LYS A 124 14.69 -12.84 23.25
CA LYS A 124 15.47 -12.50 22.05
C LYS A 124 14.61 -11.75 21.04
N ARG A 125 13.39 -12.25 20.77
CA ARG A 125 12.51 -11.73 19.73
C ARG A 125 12.00 -10.31 20.00
N ILE A 126 11.62 -10.01 21.25
CA ILE A 126 11.11 -8.67 21.59
C ILE A 126 12.13 -7.56 21.35
N PRO A 127 13.39 -7.64 21.86
CA PRO A 127 14.41 -6.67 21.50
C PRO A 127 14.67 -6.51 20.01
N GLU A 128 14.72 -7.62 19.26
CA GLU A 128 14.91 -7.60 17.80
C GLU A 128 13.78 -6.82 17.09
N LEU A 129 12.53 -7.03 17.50
CA LEU A 129 11.38 -6.32 16.96
C LEU A 129 11.38 -4.85 17.34
N LEU A 130 11.73 -4.49 18.56
CA LEU A 130 11.84 -3.09 18.98
C LEU A 130 12.91 -2.36 18.17
N ASP A 131 14.04 -2.99 17.93
CA ASP A 131 15.10 -2.43 17.07
C ASP A 131 14.63 -2.28 15.62
N LEU A 132 13.96 -3.31 15.06
CA LEU A 132 13.42 -3.29 13.71
C LEU A 132 12.45 -2.12 13.50
N VAL A 133 11.57 -1.87 14.49
CA VAL A 133 10.60 -0.76 14.39
C VAL A 133 11.15 0.57 14.92
N GLY A 134 12.42 0.64 15.31
CA GLY A 134 13.07 1.86 15.79
C GLY A 134 12.48 2.41 17.09
N LEU A 135 12.01 1.53 17.98
CA LEU A 135 11.57 1.90 19.33
C LEU A 135 12.67 1.63 20.35
N ASP A 136 13.08 2.68 21.06
CA ASP A 136 14.08 2.54 22.12
C ASP A 136 13.63 1.54 23.20
N ARG A 137 14.49 0.57 23.49
CA ARG A 137 14.20 -0.51 24.42
C ARG A 137 13.91 -0.02 25.85
N LYS A 138 14.61 1.02 26.31
CA LYS A 138 14.37 1.62 27.65
C LYS A 138 13.00 2.31 27.69
N THR A 139 12.65 3.00 26.62
CA THR A 139 11.32 3.60 26.46
C THR A 139 10.24 2.53 26.46
N ALA A 140 10.43 1.44 25.71
CA ALA A 140 9.48 0.34 25.67
C ALA A 140 9.30 -0.37 27.03
N GLN A 141 10.33 -0.40 27.88
CA GLN A 141 10.26 -0.98 29.23
C GLN A 141 9.65 -0.07 30.28
N LYS A 142 9.73 1.27 30.11
CA LYS A 142 9.37 2.21 31.16
C LYS A 142 8.09 2.99 30.90
N LYS A 143 7.82 3.35 29.65
CA LYS A 143 6.64 4.15 29.30
C LYS A 143 5.44 3.26 29.01
N GLN A 144 4.32 3.59 29.62
CA GLN A 144 3.02 2.99 29.31
C GLN A 144 2.55 3.44 27.93
N LEU A 145 1.77 2.58 27.24
CA LEU A 145 1.28 2.84 25.89
C LEU A 145 0.47 4.14 25.80
N ARG A 146 -0.28 4.51 26.84
CA ARG A 146 -0.99 5.82 26.89
C ARG A 146 -0.08 7.05 26.76
N GLN A 147 1.22 6.89 26.95
CA GLN A 147 2.22 7.96 26.84
C GLN A 147 2.93 7.95 25.48
N TYR A 148 2.55 7.03 24.60
CA TYR A 148 3.15 6.93 23.27
C TYR A 148 2.56 7.97 22.32
N SER A 149 3.41 8.53 21.46
CA SER A 149 2.93 9.29 20.30
C SER A 149 2.23 8.35 19.31
N LYS A 150 1.45 8.91 18.39
CA LYS A 150 0.78 8.13 17.34
C LYS A 150 1.77 7.29 16.54
N GLY A 151 2.94 7.85 16.17
CA GLY A 151 3.99 7.11 15.48
C GLY A 151 4.62 6.00 16.32
N MET A 152 4.77 6.18 17.63
CA MET A 152 5.22 5.11 18.53
C MET A 152 4.16 4.00 18.65
N MET A 153 2.87 4.37 18.72
CA MET A 153 1.78 3.40 18.75
C MET A 153 1.72 2.57 17.46
N GLN A 154 1.92 3.21 16.32
CA GLN A 154 1.96 2.52 15.04
C GLN A 154 3.12 1.53 14.97
N ARG A 155 4.31 1.95 15.41
CA ARG A 155 5.50 1.10 15.40
C ARG A 155 5.39 -0.08 16.36
N ILE A 156 4.82 0.09 17.57
CA ILE A 156 4.56 -1.04 18.47
C ILE A 156 3.50 -2.00 17.89
N GLY A 157 2.51 -1.48 17.16
CA GLY A 157 1.52 -2.29 16.44
C GLY A 157 2.14 -3.11 15.31
N ILE A 158 3.11 -2.56 14.58
CA ILE A 158 3.88 -3.32 13.59
C ILE A 158 4.68 -4.42 14.30
N ALA A 159 5.37 -4.12 15.40
CA ALA A 159 6.10 -5.12 16.18
C ALA A 159 5.18 -6.24 16.69
N GLN A 160 3.97 -5.89 17.15
CA GLN A 160 2.93 -6.85 17.51
C GLN A 160 2.57 -7.77 16.34
N ALA A 161 2.33 -7.21 15.16
CA ALA A 161 1.96 -7.98 13.97
C ALA A 161 3.07 -8.94 13.51
N LEU A 162 4.31 -8.73 13.95
CA LEU A 162 5.48 -9.51 13.59
C LEU A 162 5.93 -10.49 14.68
N ILE A 163 5.26 -10.52 15.83
CA ILE A 163 5.74 -11.24 17.03
C ILE A 163 5.90 -12.76 16.79
N ASN A 164 4.97 -13.34 16.03
CA ASN A 164 4.90 -14.77 15.69
C ASN A 164 5.72 -15.14 14.45
N ASP A 165 6.56 -14.24 13.93
CA ASP A 165 7.36 -14.44 12.71
C ASP A 165 6.54 -14.84 11.47
N PRO A 166 5.52 -14.07 11.10
CA PRO A 166 4.55 -14.45 10.08
C PRO A 166 5.18 -14.55 8.68
N GLU A 167 4.59 -15.39 7.82
CA GLU A 167 4.92 -15.51 6.40
C GLU A 167 4.20 -14.44 5.57
N LEU A 168 2.98 -14.07 5.98
CA LEU A 168 2.16 -13.03 5.36
C LEU A 168 1.70 -12.03 6.43
N VAL A 169 1.95 -10.75 6.17
CA VAL A 169 1.55 -9.66 7.06
C VAL A 169 0.49 -8.80 6.38
N PHE A 170 -0.59 -8.53 7.09
CA PHE A 170 -1.63 -7.61 6.68
C PHE A 170 -1.47 -6.28 7.42
N PHE A 171 -1.35 -5.19 6.69
CA PHE A 171 -1.31 -3.83 7.23
C PHE A 171 -2.53 -3.03 6.75
N ASP A 172 -3.40 -2.64 7.67
CA ASP A 172 -4.58 -1.83 7.41
C ASP A 172 -4.26 -0.35 7.69
N GLU A 173 -4.02 0.44 6.64
CA GLU A 173 -3.70 1.86 6.70
C GLU A 173 -2.50 2.20 7.64
N PRO A 174 -1.33 1.54 7.46
CA PRO A 174 -0.23 1.61 8.45
C PRO A 174 0.39 3.00 8.58
N MET A 175 0.16 3.92 7.64
CA MET A 175 0.71 5.27 7.63
C MET A 175 -0.33 6.36 7.88
N SER A 176 -1.60 5.96 8.15
CA SER A 176 -2.69 6.91 8.36
C SER A 176 -2.46 7.83 9.54
N GLY A 177 -2.57 9.15 9.28
CA GLY A 177 -2.45 10.19 10.29
C GLY A 177 -1.06 10.31 10.94
N LEU A 178 -0.03 9.77 10.32
CA LEU A 178 1.36 10.05 10.66
C LEU A 178 1.84 11.32 9.95
N ASP A 179 2.78 12.01 10.59
CA ASP A 179 3.55 13.07 9.98
C ASP A 179 4.52 12.52 8.90
N PRO A 180 5.14 13.35 8.06
CA PRO A 180 6.04 12.88 7.00
C PRO A 180 7.20 12.02 7.51
N ILE A 181 7.76 12.34 8.70
CA ILE A 181 8.85 11.56 9.30
C ILE A 181 8.34 10.18 9.74
N GLY A 182 7.19 10.12 10.39
CA GLY A 182 6.57 8.87 10.79
C GLY A 182 6.23 7.97 9.60
N ARG A 183 5.73 8.54 8.50
CA ARG A 183 5.49 7.79 7.25
C ARG A 183 6.79 7.23 6.68
N TYR A 184 7.84 8.05 6.62
CA TYR A 184 9.15 7.60 6.16
C TYR A 184 9.65 6.40 6.98
N GLN A 185 9.58 6.49 8.32
CA GLN A 185 9.99 5.40 9.21
C GLN A 185 9.20 4.11 8.97
N VAL A 186 7.88 4.19 8.77
CA VAL A 186 7.06 3.01 8.47
C VAL A 186 7.40 2.42 7.10
N ARG A 187 7.70 3.25 6.09
CA ARG A 187 8.18 2.76 4.79
C ARG A 187 9.49 1.99 4.90
N GLU A 188 10.46 2.52 5.64
CA GLU A 188 11.73 1.84 5.89
C GLU A 188 11.52 0.46 6.55
N ILE A 189 10.61 0.38 7.53
CA ILE A 189 10.24 -0.90 8.16
C ILE A 189 9.67 -1.88 7.12
N ILE A 190 8.72 -1.43 6.27
CA ILE A 190 8.11 -2.26 5.24
C ILE A 190 9.16 -2.73 4.23
N GLN A 191 10.07 -1.85 3.80
CA GLN A 191 11.16 -2.21 2.89
C GLN A 191 12.13 -3.21 3.52
N SER A 192 12.46 -3.05 4.81
CA SER A 192 13.28 -4.02 5.54
C SER A 192 12.63 -5.40 5.62
N LEU A 193 11.32 -5.46 5.87
CA LEU A 193 10.56 -6.70 5.87
C LEU A 193 10.55 -7.39 4.50
N LYS A 194 10.38 -6.59 3.43
CA LYS A 194 10.48 -7.08 2.05
C LYS A 194 11.86 -7.67 1.75
N GLN A 195 12.93 -7.01 2.16
CA GLN A 195 14.30 -7.52 2.01
C GLN A 195 14.54 -8.83 2.77
N GLN A 196 13.82 -9.04 3.87
CA GLN A 196 13.81 -10.30 4.63
C GLN A 196 12.94 -11.39 3.98
N GLY A 197 12.34 -11.14 2.81
CA GLY A 197 11.49 -12.08 2.08
C GLY A 197 10.07 -12.21 2.61
N LYS A 198 9.62 -11.32 3.49
CA LYS A 198 8.24 -11.34 4.00
C LYS A 198 7.26 -10.92 2.91
N THR A 199 6.11 -11.58 2.85
CA THR A 199 5.00 -11.16 2.02
C THR A 199 4.14 -10.15 2.76
N ILE A 200 3.81 -9.03 2.13
CA ILE A 200 3.06 -7.94 2.76
C ILE A 200 1.84 -7.62 1.92
N PHE A 201 0.66 -7.71 2.54
CA PHE A 201 -0.59 -7.20 1.99
C PHE A 201 -0.95 -5.92 2.74
N PHE A 202 -0.97 -4.83 2.01
CA PHE A 202 -1.09 -3.52 2.61
C PHE A 202 -2.23 -2.75 1.93
N ASN A 203 -3.15 -2.19 2.69
CA ASN A 203 -4.14 -1.29 2.13
C ASN A 203 -3.81 0.16 2.48
N SER A 204 -4.08 1.05 1.54
CA SER A 204 -3.92 2.49 1.71
C SER A 204 -4.84 3.28 0.82
N HIS A 205 -5.14 4.50 1.24
CA HIS A 205 -5.73 5.53 0.39
C HIS A 205 -4.70 6.57 -0.08
N ILE A 206 -3.43 6.45 0.34
CA ILE A 206 -2.34 7.36 -0.01
C ILE A 206 -1.52 6.73 -1.15
N LEU A 207 -1.76 7.24 -2.35
CA LEU A 207 -1.21 6.67 -3.59
C LEU A 207 0.32 6.77 -3.67
N SER A 208 0.90 7.88 -3.21
CA SER A 208 2.35 8.10 -3.21
C SER A 208 3.12 7.11 -2.33
N ASP A 209 2.55 6.67 -1.21
CA ASP A 209 3.17 5.65 -0.36
C ASP A 209 3.19 4.30 -1.05
N VAL A 210 2.11 3.97 -1.76
CA VAL A 210 1.97 2.71 -2.50
C VAL A 210 2.94 2.64 -3.68
N GLU A 211 3.10 3.72 -4.44
CA GLU A 211 4.06 3.79 -5.55
C GLU A 211 5.49 3.48 -5.11
N GLN A 212 5.86 3.85 -3.87
CA GLN A 212 7.22 3.69 -3.36
C GLN A 212 7.53 2.28 -2.82
N ILE A 213 6.53 1.53 -2.39
CA ILE A 213 6.76 0.28 -1.65
C ILE A 213 6.16 -0.97 -2.29
N CYS A 214 5.11 -0.82 -3.11
CA CYS A 214 4.42 -1.98 -3.68
C CYS A 214 5.06 -2.48 -4.97
N ASP A 215 5.13 -3.81 -5.13
CA ASP A 215 5.50 -4.46 -6.38
C ASP A 215 4.31 -4.54 -7.32
N ARG A 216 3.15 -4.88 -6.77
CA ARG A 216 1.87 -5.00 -7.48
C ARG A 216 0.78 -4.37 -6.66
N ILE A 217 -0.25 -3.92 -7.34
CA ILE A 217 -1.41 -3.28 -6.72
C ILE A 217 -2.71 -3.85 -7.27
N ALA A 218 -3.76 -3.71 -6.48
CA ALA A 218 -5.15 -3.84 -6.92
C ALA A 218 -5.91 -2.56 -6.61
N LEU A 219 -6.69 -2.08 -7.56
CA LEU A 219 -7.57 -0.94 -7.39
C LEU A 219 -8.99 -1.43 -7.16
N LEU A 220 -9.55 -1.11 -5.99
CA LEU A 220 -10.90 -1.48 -5.58
C LEU A 220 -11.81 -0.24 -5.56
N ALA A 221 -12.97 -0.32 -6.22
CA ALA A 221 -13.99 0.72 -6.14
C ALA A 221 -15.39 0.10 -6.13
N ARG A 222 -16.27 0.57 -5.27
CA ARG A 222 -17.66 0.07 -5.10
C ARG A 222 -17.76 -1.46 -5.01
N GLY A 223 -16.77 -2.08 -4.37
CA GLY A 223 -16.70 -3.53 -4.19
C GLY A 223 -16.15 -4.32 -5.38
N GLU A 224 -15.73 -3.66 -6.46
CA GLU A 224 -15.19 -4.28 -7.67
C GLU A 224 -13.71 -3.98 -7.82
N LEU A 225 -12.92 -4.99 -8.23
CA LEU A 225 -11.53 -4.81 -8.63
C LEU A 225 -11.51 -4.21 -10.05
N LEU A 226 -10.96 -3.00 -10.16
CA LEU A 226 -10.86 -2.27 -11.42
C LEU A 226 -9.65 -2.72 -12.24
N CYS A 227 -8.54 -2.93 -11.58
CA CYS A 227 -7.31 -3.46 -12.16
C CYS A 227 -6.46 -4.17 -11.10
N VAL A 228 -5.62 -5.09 -11.54
CA VAL A 228 -4.62 -5.79 -10.73
C VAL A 228 -3.37 -5.97 -11.59
N GLY A 229 -2.21 -5.53 -11.10
CA GLY A 229 -0.96 -5.68 -11.85
C GLY A 229 0.21 -4.99 -11.17
N SER A 230 1.40 -5.08 -11.76
CA SER A 230 2.53 -4.26 -11.36
C SER A 230 2.29 -2.79 -11.73
N LEU A 231 2.99 -1.87 -11.05
CA LEU A 231 2.91 -0.46 -11.39
C LEU A 231 3.27 -0.21 -12.86
N ASP A 232 4.26 -0.95 -13.41
CA ASP A 232 4.65 -0.85 -14.82
C ASP A 232 3.58 -1.34 -15.79
N GLN A 233 2.83 -2.37 -15.40
CA GLN A 233 1.70 -2.87 -16.21
C GLN A 233 0.51 -1.91 -16.20
N ILE A 234 0.27 -1.25 -15.06
CA ILE A 234 -0.91 -0.39 -14.85
C ILE A 234 -0.68 1.01 -15.40
N LEU A 235 0.49 1.60 -15.14
CA LEU A 235 0.81 2.98 -15.53
C LEU A 235 1.53 3.08 -16.88
N GLY A 236 1.86 1.94 -17.50
CA GLY A 236 2.72 1.89 -18.67
C GLY A 236 4.20 2.10 -18.33
N ARG A 237 5.06 1.94 -19.33
CA ARG A 237 6.46 2.37 -19.22
C ARG A 237 6.50 3.89 -19.28
N ALA A 238 7.39 4.48 -18.51
CA ALA A 238 7.64 5.91 -18.60
C ALA A 238 8.41 6.18 -19.91
N ASP A 239 7.67 6.38 -21.00
CA ASP A 239 8.24 6.67 -22.33
C ASP A 239 8.07 8.14 -22.71
N VAL A 240 7.55 8.95 -21.82
CA VAL A 240 7.28 10.37 -22.06
C VAL A 240 8.13 11.24 -21.16
N TYR A 241 8.93 12.11 -21.75
CA TYR A 241 9.70 13.09 -20.99
C TYR A 241 8.86 14.34 -20.74
N GLN A 242 8.73 14.74 -19.48
CA GLN A 242 8.26 16.08 -19.14
C GLN A 242 9.42 17.04 -19.17
N VAL A 243 9.22 18.16 -19.86
CA VAL A 243 10.23 19.21 -20.03
C VAL A 243 9.77 20.51 -19.42
N ILE A 244 10.71 21.21 -18.83
CA ILE A 244 10.58 22.60 -18.39
C ILE A 244 11.68 23.39 -19.10
N VAL A 245 11.26 24.42 -19.84
CA VAL A 245 12.16 25.23 -20.68
C VAL A 245 12.00 26.69 -20.32
N GLN A 246 13.09 27.41 -20.25
CA GLN A 246 13.12 28.85 -20.09
C GLN A 246 13.51 29.52 -21.42
N GLY A 247 12.79 30.57 -21.80
CA GLY A 247 13.02 31.29 -23.08
C GLY A 247 12.46 30.51 -24.26
N GLY A 248 12.90 30.88 -25.45
CA GLY A 248 12.38 30.33 -26.69
C GLY A 248 11.02 30.92 -27.11
N ARG A 249 10.64 30.65 -28.35
CA ARG A 249 9.36 31.09 -28.93
C ARG A 249 8.37 29.91 -28.91
N GLU A 250 7.11 30.19 -28.62
CA GLU A 250 6.02 29.24 -28.53
C GLU A 250 5.91 28.41 -29.81
N ASP A 251 5.90 29.03 -30.97
CA ASP A 251 5.78 28.41 -32.29
C ASP A 251 6.91 27.39 -32.60
N GLN A 252 8.10 27.59 -32.04
CA GLN A 252 9.23 26.68 -32.18
C GLN A 252 9.20 25.54 -31.18
N LEU A 253 8.77 25.83 -29.95
CA LEU A 253 8.69 24.83 -28.88
C LEU A 253 7.51 23.87 -29.07
N GLU A 254 6.38 24.30 -29.64
CA GLU A 254 5.24 23.45 -29.95
C GLU A 254 5.57 22.29 -30.92
N GLN A 255 6.61 22.43 -31.73
CA GLN A 255 7.08 21.36 -32.62
C GLN A 255 7.70 20.18 -31.85
N TRP A 256 8.18 20.44 -30.65
CA TRP A 256 8.87 19.49 -29.78
C TRP A 256 8.08 19.11 -28.54
N ILE A 257 7.16 19.97 -28.12
CA ILE A 257 6.52 19.84 -26.81
C ILE A 257 4.99 19.79 -26.97
N LEU A 258 4.41 18.65 -26.65
CA LEU A 258 2.96 18.44 -26.63
C LEU A 258 2.36 19.07 -25.37
N GLY A 259 1.23 19.75 -25.50
CA GLY A 259 0.55 20.36 -24.36
C GLY A 259 1.35 21.52 -23.76
N LEU A 260 2.08 22.26 -24.61
CA LEU A 260 2.89 23.41 -24.19
C LEU A 260 2.00 24.43 -23.46
N HIS A 261 2.42 24.84 -22.29
CA HIS A 261 1.76 25.87 -21.52
C HIS A 261 2.76 26.69 -20.69
N TRP A 262 2.47 27.98 -20.54
CA TRP A 262 3.32 28.91 -19.79
C TRP A 262 2.89 28.98 -18.32
N ARG A 263 3.82 28.70 -17.41
CA ARG A 263 3.61 28.78 -15.97
C ARG A 263 4.90 29.17 -15.25
N ASP A 264 4.79 30.05 -14.25
CA ASP A 264 5.91 30.44 -13.35
C ASP A 264 7.18 30.88 -14.10
N ASN A 265 7.04 31.62 -15.25
CA ASN A 265 8.11 32.04 -16.16
C ASN A 265 8.82 30.91 -16.92
N PHE A 266 8.19 29.75 -17.06
CA PHE A 266 8.71 28.61 -17.80
C PHE A 266 7.66 28.00 -18.72
N TRP A 267 8.13 27.41 -19.80
CA TRP A 267 7.34 26.54 -20.65
C TRP A 267 7.35 25.13 -20.09
N HIS A 268 6.18 24.54 -19.97
CA HIS A 268 5.97 23.18 -19.51
C HIS A 268 5.24 22.36 -20.57
N GLY A 269 5.56 21.05 -20.66
CA GLY A 269 4.84 20.11 -21.51
C GLY A 269 5.56 18.80 -21.66
N GLN A 270 5.10 17.98 -22.59
CA GLN A 270 5.63 16.63 -22.84
C GLN A 270 6.49 16.67 -24.11
N LEU A 271 7.72 16.16 -24.01
CA LEU A 271 8.62 16.06 -25.16
C LEU A 271 8.09 15.07 -26.17
N GLN A 272 8.04 15.46 -27.44
CA GLN A 272 7.81 14.60 -28.59
C GLN A 272 9.14 14.31 -29.28
N GLY A 273 9.50 13.03 -29.37
CA GLY A 273 10.75 12.60 -30.03
C GLY A 273 11.90 12.34 -29.06
N GLU A 274 13.09 12.21 -29.63
CA GLU A 274 14.29 11.83 -28.89
C GLU A 274 14.86 13.00 -28.09
N PRO A 275 15.22 12.78 -26.81
CA PRO A 275 15.79 13.84 -25.96
C PRO A 275 17.03 14.50 -26.52
N ASP A 276 17.93 13.74 -27.14
CA ASP A 276 19.19 14.26 -27.68
C ASP A 276 18.96 15.23 -28.85
N ALA A 277 18.00 14.94 -29.72
CA ALA A 277 17.61 15.82 -30.80
C ALA A 277 16.99 17.15 -30.28
N PHE A 278 16.16 17.06 -29.26
CA PHE A 278 15.57 18.22 -28.61
C PHE A 278 16.63 19.10 -27.95
N LEU A 279 17.57 18.50 -27.20
CA LEU A 279 18.67 19.23 -26.56
C LEU A 279 19.53 19.99 -27.58
N ALA A 280 19.81 19.38 -28.73
CA ALA A 280 20.52 20.05 -29.82
C ALA A 280 19.75 21.23 -30.42
N ALA A 281 18.42 21.08 -30.55
CA ALA A 281 17.54 22.14 -31.10
C ALA A 281 17.39 23.34 -30.16
N LEU A 282 17.40 23.16 -28.84
CA LEU A 282 17.23 24.25 -27.86
C LEU A 282 18.21 25.39 -28.06
N SER A 283 19.47 25.08 -28.42
CA SER A 283 20.50 26.10 -28.67
C SER A 283 20.13 27.02 -29.80
N SER A 284 19.40 26.54 -30.82
CA SER A 284 18.97 27.35 -31.98
C SER A 284 17.70 28.16 -31.71
N MET A 285 16.98 27.86 -30.64
CA MET A 285 15.69 28.47 -30.25
C MET A 285 15.84 29.54 -29.19
N ASP A 286 17.07 29.90 -28.78
CA ASP A 286 17.34 30.77 -27.64
C ASP A 286 16.59 30.31 -26.37
N ALA A 287 16.57 29.01 -26.18
CA ALA A 287 15.86 28.32 -25.09
C ALA A 287 16.83 27.53 -24.23
N ARG A 288 16.56 27.51 -22.94
CA ARG A 288 17.36 26.76 -21.94
C ARG A 288 16.54 25.68 -21.27
N LEU A 289 17.05 24.46 -21.28
CA LEU A 289 16.47 23.37 -20.50
C LEU A 289 16.66 23.64 -19.00
N ILE A 290 15.57 23.59 -18.25
CA ILE A 290 15.57 23.68 -16.78
C ILE A 290 15.42 22.28 -16.19
N SER A 291 14.52 21.46 -16.77
CA SER A 291 14.27 20.10 -16.30
C SER A 291 13.87 19.20 -17.47
N LEU A 292 14.37 17.97 -17.47
CA LEU A 292 13.95 16.86 -18.34
C LEU A 292 13.78 15.64 -17.47
N ASN A 293 12.54 15.31 -17.17
CA ASN A 293 12.21 14.18 -16.33
C ASN A 293 11.42 13.16 -17.13
N LEU A 294 11.81 11.89 -17.01
CA LEU A 294 11.01 10.80 -17.53
C LEU A 294 9.69 10.77 -16.72
N ALA A 295 8.61 11.19 -17.35
CA ALA A 295 7.30 11.25 -16.71
C ALA A 295 6.59 9.93 -16.90
N ARG A 296 6.31 9.31 -15.79
CA ARG A 296 5.33 8.25 -15.69
C ARG A 296 4.00 8.90 -15.28
N ALA A 297 2.90 8.47 -15.88
CA ALA A 297 1.59 8.83 -15.35
C ALA A 297 1.57 8.52 -13.85
N SER A 298 1.19 9.47 -13.01
CA SER A 298 1.09 9.22 -11.59
C SER A 298 -0.03 8.24 -11.31
N LEU A 299 0.13 7.42 -10.28
CA LEU A 299 -0.94 6.51 -9.85
C LEU A 299 -2.22 7.30 -9.50
N GLU A 300 -2.07 8.55 -9.09
CA GLU A 300 -3.18 9.46 -8.78
C GLU A 300 -3.97 9.86 -10.04
N GLU A 301 -3.29 10.25 -11.12
CA GLU A 301 -3.93 10.56 -12.40
C GLU A 301 -4.66 9.34 -12.95
N PHE A 302 -3.98 8.19 -12.99
CA PHE A 302 -4.57 6.93 -13.41
C PHE A 302 -5.82 6.57 -12.58
N PHE A 303 -5.73 6.72 -11.26
CA PHE A 303 -6.82 6.46 -10.33
C PHE A 303 -8.04 7.35 -10.62
N ILE A 304 -7.82 8.66 -10.77
CA ILE A 304 -8.87 9.63 -11.09
C ILE A 304 -9.53 9.28 -12.42
N ASP A 305 -8.76 8.94 -13.44
CA ASP A 305 -9.27 8.59 -14.75
C ASP A 305 -10.11 7.29 -14.72
N GLN A 306 -9.65 6.28 -14.00
CA GLN A 306 -10.42 5.05 -13.82
C GLN A 306 -11.77 5.30 -13.11
N LEU A 307 -11.80 6.21 -12.15
CA LEU A 307 -13.03 6.60 -11.47
C LEU A 307 -13.96 7.40 -12.39
N ARG A 308 -13.42 8.36 -13.15
CA ARG A 308 -14.19 9.18 -14.12
C ARG A 308 -14.83 8.35 -15.22
N GLN A 309 -14.08 7.41 -15.83
CA GLN A 309 -14.59 6.52 -16.88
C GLN A 309 -15.80 5.69 -16.41
N ARG A 310 -15.96 5.50 -15.10
CA ARG A 310 -17.06 4.74 -14.48
C ARG A 310 -18.12 5.62 -13.82
N GLY A 311 -18.12 6.92 -14.12
CA GLY A 311 -19.11 7.86 -13.60
C GLY A 311 -19.00 8.10 -12.09
N MET A 312 -17.81 7.87 -11.51
CA MET A 312 -17.52 8.13 -10.12
C MET A 312 -16.84 9.50 -10.00
N THR A 313 -17.57 10.53 -9.65
CA THR A 313 -17.02 11.86 -9.33
C THR A 313 -16.66 11.90 -7.84
N SER A 314 -15.65 12.70 -7.49
CA SER A 314 -15.00 12.79 -6.15
C SER A 314 -15.89 13.30 -5.00
N SER A 315 -17.19 13.30 -5.11
CA SER A 315 -18.14 13.87 -4.13
C SER A 315 -19.32 12.95 -3.78
N GLN A 316 -19.14 11.62 -3.83
CA GLN A 316 -20.14 10.67 -3.28
C GLN A 316 -19.50 9.58 -2.44
#